data_93256552af4ac34f3114cac83f38ce37
#
_entry.id   93256552af4ac34f3114cac83f38ce37
#
_cell.length_a   1.000
_cell.length_b   1.000
_cell.length_c   1.000
_cell.angle_alpha   90.00
_cell.angle_beta   90.00
_cell.angle_gamma   90.00
#
_symmetry.space_group_name_H-M   'P 1'
#
loop_
_entity.id
_entity.type
_entity.pdbx_description
1 polymer ?
#
loop_
_entity_poly.entity_id
_entity_poly.type
_entity_poly.pdbx_seq_one_letter_code
_entity_poly.pdbx_strand_id
1 'polypeptide(L)'
;MKDNRPSWDEYFLDIAEKVSSRSTCLRLKVGCVLVAEDNRILATGYNGSPKGMEHCIDEGCLKNDQGRCIRTVHAEINAILSVDSHLRKNSVLYCTHEPCEHCTKSIIQAGIKKVVFKNPYPNDVNSFFSKYIDWVCFDNNKKKEL
;
A
#
# COMPACT_ATOMS: atom_id res chain seq x y z
N MET A 1 -24.22 18.54 16.73
CA MET A 1 -24.26 17.95 15.37
C MET A 1 -23.23 16.85 15.23
N LYS A 2 -23.63 15.73 14.70
CA LYS A 2 -22.69 14.66 14.42
C LYS A 2 -21.90 14.98 13.17
N ASP A 3 -20.59 14.74 13.23
CA ASP A 3 -19.71 14.87 12.07
C ASP A 3 -19.94 13.67 11.15
N ASN A 4 -20.45 13.94 9.95
CA ASN A 4 -20.75 12.89 8.95
C ASN A 4 -19.59 12.65 7.99
N ARG A 5 -18.46 13.30 8.22
CA ARG A 5 -17.28 13.05 7.39
C ARG A 5 -16.71 11.66 7.66
N PRO A 6 -16.09 11.02 6.67
CA PRO A 6 -15.37 9.77 6.92
C PRO A 6 -14.22 10.00 7.90
N SER A 7 -13.83 8.96 8.63
CA SER A 7 -12.58 9.02 9.41
C SER A 7 -11.39 9.19 8.48
N TRP A 8 -10.25 9.62 9.03
CA TRP A 8 -9.03 9.73 8.23
C TRP A 8 -8.63 8.40 7.61
N ASP A 9 -8.76 7.29 8.37
CA ASP A 9 -8.43 5.96 7.86
C ASP A 9 -9.33 5.57 6.69
N GLU A 10 -10.64 5.77 6.82
CA GLU A 10 -11.59 5.50 5.75
C GLU A 10 -11.31 6.36 4.52
N TYR A 11 -11.08 7.65 4.75
CA TYR A 11 -10.80 8.61 3.68
C TYR A 11 -9.56 8.21 2.87
N PHE A 12 -8.44 7.93 3.55
CA PHE A 12 -7.20 7.57 2.85
C PHE A 12 -7.28 6.19 2.21
N LEU A 13 -8.01 5.25 2.80
CA LEU A 13 -8.23 3.94 2.17
C LEU A 13 -9.10 4.05 0.92
N ASP A 14 -10.09 4.94 0.92
CA ASP A 14 -10.90 5.21 -0.28
C ASP A 14 -10.04 5.80 -1.40
N ILE A 15 -9.12 6.70 -1.05
CA ILE A 15 -8.17 7.25 -2.03
C ILE A 15 -7.26 6.14 -2.56
N ALA A 16 -6.75 5.27 -1.68
CA ALA A 16 -5.93 4.13 -2.09
C ALA A 16 -6.66 3.22 -3.06
N GLU A 17 -7.95 2.97 -2.83
CA GLU A 17 -8.80 2.21 -3.76
C GLU A 17 -8.85 2.88 -5.14
N LYS A 18 -9.03 4.19 -5.17
CA LYS A 18 -9.06 4.92 -6.44
C LYS A 18 -7.71 4.87 -7.14
N VAL A 19 -6.62 4.99 -6.38
CA VAL A 19 -5.25 4.86 -6.91
C VAL A 19 -5.05 3.48 -7.54
N SER A 20 -5.58 2.42 -6.91
CA SER A 20 -5.44 1.05 -7.42
C SER A 20 -6.07 0.88 -8.81
N SER A 21 -7.03 1.71 -9.17
CA SER A 21 -7.70 1.63 -10.47
C SER A 21 -6.73 1.91 -11.64
N ARG A 22 -5.58 2.53 -11.37
CA ARG A 22 -4.55 2.78 -12.37
C ARG A 22 -3.56 1.62 -12.53
N SER A 23 -3.64 0.60 -11.70
CA SER A 23 -2.72 -0.55 -11.78
C SER A 23 -2.79 -1.21 -13.15
N THR A 24 -1.63 -1.61 -13.64
CA THR A 24 -1.51 -2.33 -14.91
C THR A 24 -1.30 -3.84 -14.72
N CYS A 25 -1.39 -4.31 -13.47
CA CYS A 25 -1.29 -5.73 -13.16
C CYS A 25 -2.60 -6.45 -13.50
N LEU A 26 -2.48 -7.64 -14.11
CA LEU A 26 -3.64 -8.46 -14.48
C LEU A 26 -4.20 -9.28 -13.31
N ARG A 27 -3.39 -9.52 -12.28
CA ARG A 27 -3.74 -10.44 -11.20
C ARG A 27 -4.38 -9.73 -10.01
N LEU A 28 -3.80 -8.61 -9.59
CA LEU A 28 -4.27 -7.91 -8.41
C LEU A 28 -3.93 -6.42 -8.54
N LYS A 29 -4.93 -5.59 -8.40
CA LYS A 29 -4.76 -4.13 -8.42
C LYS A 29 -4.59 -3.63 -7.00
N VAL A 30 -3.42 -3.09 -6.71
CA VAL A 30 -3.06 -2.57 -5.38
C VAL A 30 -2.81 -1.07 -5.49
N GLY A 31 -3.30 -0.34 -4.52
CA GLY A 31 -3.06 1.09 -4.39
C GLY A 31 -2.61 1.45 -2.98
N CYS A 32 -1.76 2.46 -2.89
CA CYS A 32 -1.22 2.96 -1.62
C CYS A 32 -1.23 4.47 -1.59
N VAL A 33 -1.37 5.01 -0.38
CA VAL A 33 -1.27 6.43 -0.09
C VAL A 33 -0.33 6.61 1.10
N LEU A 34 0.73 7.39 0.93
CA LEU A 34 1.65 7.73 2.01
C LEU A 34 1.28 9.10 2.57
N VAL A 35 1.08 9.17 3.88
CA VAL A 35 0.50 10.34 4.55
C VAL A 35 1.42 10.81 5.66
N ALA A 36 1.69 12.11 5.71
CA ALA A 36 2.47 12.75 6.77
C ALA A 36 1.69 12.79 8.09
N GLU A 37 2.38 13.09 9.18
CA GLU A 37 1.77 13.16 10.52
C GLU A 37 0.61 14.18 10.59
N ASP A 38 0.65 15.23 9.77
CA ASP A 38 -0.38 16.27 9.71
C ASP A 38 -1.50 15.95 8.73
N ASN A 39 -1.62 14.70 8.29
CA ASN A 39 -2.65 14.22 7.36
C ASN A 39 -2.53 14.76 5.93
N ARG A 40 -1.36 15.24 5.54
CA ARG A 40 -1.10 15.61 4.15
C ARG A 40 -0.63 14.40 3.36
N ILE A 41 -1.16 14.24 2.16
CA ILE A 41 -0.73 13.18 1.26
C ILE A 41 0.65 13.53 0.72
N LEU A 42 1.62 12.66 0.95
CA LEU A 42 2.98 12.81 0.43
C LEU A 42 3.14 12.18 -0.94
N ALA A 43 2.52 11.02 -1.14
CA ALA A 43 2.63 10.28 -2.40
C ALA A 43 1.53 9.25 -2.51
N THR A 44 1.27 8.84 -3.74
CA THR A 44 0.43 7.67 -4.05
C THR A 44 1.28 6.67 -4.83
N GLY A 45 0.85 5.41 -4.83
CA GLY A 45 1.50 4.37 -5.61
C GLY A 45 0.53 3.28 -5.98
N TYR A 46 0.66 2.78 -7.19
CA TYR A 46 -0.06 1.58 -7.64
C TYR A 46 0.95 0.61 -8.25
N ASN A 47 0.59 -0.67 -8.29
CA ASN A 47 1.50 -1.66 -8.85
C ASN A 47 1.49 -1.58 -10.38
N GLY A 48 2.67 -1.42 -10.95
CA GLY A 48 2.84 -1.26 -12.39
C GLY A 48 4.28 -1.47 -12.79
N SER A 49 4.51 -1.60 -14.10
CA SER A 49 5.84 -1.81 -14.66
C SER A 49 6.73 -0.58 -14.45
N PRO A 50 8.05 -0.77 -14.38
CA PRO A 50 8.97 0.35 -14.36
C PRO A 50 8.76 1.27 -15.55
N LYS A 51 9.10 2.55 -15.38
CA LYS A 51 8.94 3.56 -16.44
C LYS A 51 9.60 3.09 -17.74
N GLY A 52 8.86 3.23 -18.85
CA GLY A 52 9.36 2.91 -20.18
C GLY A 52 9.34 1.43 -20.52
N MET A 53 8.93 0.57 -19.60
CA MET A 53 8.81 -0.87 -19.85
C MET A 53 7.37 -1.26 -20.14
N GLU A 54 7.19 -2.42 -20.78
CA GLU A 54 5.87 -2.94 -21.14
C GLU A 54 5.06 -3.28 -19.88
N HIS A 55 3.73 -3.13 -19.97
CA HIS A 55 2.81 -3.44 -18.88
C HIS A 55 2.23 -4.84 -19.04
N CYS A 56 1.82 -5.43 -17.91
CA CYS A 56 1.16 -6.74 -17.93
C CYS A 56 -0.12 -6.74 -18.76
N ILE A 57 -0.86 -5.63 -18.78
CA ILE A 57 -2.09 -5.52 -19.58
C ILE A 57 -1.82 -5.59 -21.08
N ASP A 58 -0.60 -5.25 -21.51
CA ASP A 58 -0.20 -5.27 -22.93
C ASP A 58 0.53 -6.58 -23.30
N GLU A 59 1.45 -7.03 -22.46
CA GLU A 59 2.37 -8.13 -22.78
C GLU A 59 2.14 -9.38 -21.90
N GLY A 60 1.21 -9.32 -20.96
CA GLY A 60 1.01 -10.40 -20.01
C GLY A 60 1.99 -10.34 -18.85
N CYS A 61 1.80 -11.22 -17.86
CA CYS A 61 2.68 -11.31 -16.72
C CYS A 61 4.02 -11.95 -17.10
N LEU A 62 5.10 -11.41 -16.54
CA LEU A 62 6.45 -12.01 -16.65
C LEU A 62 6.66 -12.82 -15.38
N LYS A 63 6.52 -14.14 -15.48
CA LYS A 63 6.56 -15.03 -14.33
C LYS A 63 7.95 -15.59 -14.09
N ASN A 64 8.34 -15.68 -12.79
CA ASN A 64 9.54 -16.38 -12.39
C ASN A 64 9.26 -17.89 -12.24
N ASP A 65 10.25 -18.67 -11.79
CA ASP A 65 10.13 -20.12 -11.63
C ASP A 65 9.05 -20.53 -10.63
N GLN A 66 8.67 -19.63 -9.71
CA GLN A 66 7.64 -19.85 -8.70
C GLN A 66 6.25 -19.42 -9.17
N GLY A 67 6.10 -19.01 -10.42
CA GLY A 67 4.83 -18.57 -10.99
C GLY A 67 4.40 -17.16 -10.57
N ARG A 68 5.29 -16.39 -9.94
CA ARG A 68 5.01 -15.00 -9.55
C ARG A 68 5.38 -14.03 -10.65
N CYS A 69 4.55 -13.01 -10.85
CA CYS A 69 4.86 -11.95 -11.80
C CYS A 69 5.97 -11.05 -11.22
N ILE A 70 7.06 -10.91 -11.97
CA ILE A 70 8.20 -10.06 -11.59
C ILE A 70 8.27 -8.78 -12.42
N ARG A 71 7.31 -8.54 -13.29
CA ARG A 71 7.29 -7.36 -14.16
C ARG A 71 6.94 -6.08 -13.39
N THR A 72 6.02 -6.17 -12.43
CA THR A 72 5.51 -4.98 -11.75
C THR A 72 6.32 -4.62 -10.51
N VAL A 73 6.49 -3.32 -10.29
CA VAL A 73 6.94 -2.77 -9.01
C VAL A 73 5.72 -2.67 -8.10
N HIS A 74 5.85 -3.09 -6.86
CA HIS A 74 4.74 -3.06 -5.91
C HIS A 74 4.30 -1.62 -5.60
N ALA A 75 3.03 -1.44 -5.31
CA ALA A 75 2.43 -0.14 -5.03
C ALA A 75 3.16 0.59 -3.90
N GLU A 76 3.50 -0.13 -2.83
CA GLU A 76 4.17 0.43 -1.66
C GLU A 76 5.54 1.01 -2.03
N ILE A 77 6.29 0.28 -2.84
CA ILE A 77 7.62 0.72 -3.28
C ILE A 77 7.50 1.95 -4.18
N ASN A 78 6.53 1.97 -5.08
CA ASN A 78 6.29 3.13 -5.94
C ASN A 78 5.98 4.38 -5.11
N ALA A 79 5.18 4.26 -4.07
CA ALA A 79 4.89 5.37 -3.17
C ALA A 79 6.15 5.85 -2.44
N ILE A 80 6.94 4.93 -1.89
CA ILE A 80 8.16 5.24 -1.13
C ILE A 80 9.18 5.96 -2.01
N LEU A 81 9.39 5.47 -3.23
CA LEU A 81 10.37 6.05 -4.14
C LEU A 81 10.03 7.47 -4.60
N SER A 82 8.77 7.88 -4.46
CA SER A 82 8.31 9.21 -4.88
C SER A 82 8.54 10.29 -3.82
N VAL A 83 9.05 9.94 -2.64
CA VAL A 83 9.15 10.87 -1.50
C VAL A 83 10.58 10.92 -0.98
N ASP A 84 11.06 12.12 -0.70
CA ASP A 84 12.37 12.31 -0.08
C ASP A 84 12.42 11.67 1.30
N SER A 85 13.61 11.15 1.66
CA SER A 85 13.79 10.36 2.89
C SER A 85 13.35 11.11 4.16
N HIS A 86 13.63 12.42 4.24
CA HIS A 86 13.30 13.20 5.43
C HIS A 86 11.79 13.42 5.62
N LEU A 87 11.01 13.34 4.53
CA LEU A 87 9.55 13.47 4.61
C LEU A 87 8.86 12.18 4.99
N ARG A 88 9.51 11.03 4.78
CA ARG A 88 8.92 9.71 5.10
C ARG A 88 8.90 9.40 6.58
N LYS A 89 9.76 10.07 7.36
CA LYS A 89 9.87 9.79 8.80
C LYS A 89 8.54 10.03 9.50
N ASN A 90 8.10 9.05 10.28
CA ASN A 90 6.85 9.07 11.06
C ASN A 90 5.59 9.21 10.21
N SER A 91 5.67 8.85 8.92
CA SER A 91 4.50 8.82 8.04
C SER A 91 3.67 7.54 8.25
N VAL A 92 2.47 7.54 7.68
CA VAL A 92 1.54 6.40 7.71
C VAL A 92 1.28 5.97 6.28
N LEU A 93 1.34 4.67 6.02
CA LEU A 93 1.04 4.10 4.72
C LEU A 93 -0.32 3.42 4.74
N TYR A 94 -1.20 3.84 3.85
CA TYR A 94 -2.52 3.24 3.66
C TYR A 94 -2.49 2.39 2.39
N CYS A 95 -2.91 1.13 2.50
CA CYS A 95 -2.85 0.18 1.40
C CYS A 95 -4.19 -0.51 1.21
N THR A 96 -4.57 -0.79 -0.04
CA THR A 96 -5.77 -1.59 -0.32
C THR A 96 -5.59 -3.02 0.18
N HIS A 97 -4.36 -3.53 0.14
CA HIS A 97 -4.03 -4.90 0.53
C HIS A 97 -2.83 -4.91 1.47
N GLU A 98 -2.78 -5.92 2.32
CA GLU A 98 -1.66 -6.11 3.26
C GLU A 98 -0.34 -6.25 2.49
N PRO A 99 0.70 -5.43 2.81
CA PRO A 99 2.00 -5.54 2.15
C PRO A 99 2.67 -6.89 2.36
N CYS A 100 3.42 -7.33 1.34
CA CYS A 100 4.22 -8.56 1.46
C CYS A 100 5.46 -8.34 2.32
N GLU A 101 6.19 -9.42 2.63
CA GLU A 101 7.38 -9.36 3.48
C GLU A 101 8.48 -8.47 2.91
N HIS A 102 8.65 -8.45 1.60
CA HIS A 102 9.65 -7.58 0.96
C HIS A 102 9.30 -6.11 1.13
N CYS A 103 8.04 -5.77 0.89
CA CYS A 103 7.56 -4.40 1.07
C CYS A 103 7.60 -3.98 2.54
N THR A 104 7.27 -4.88 3.46
CA THR A 104 7.27 -4.58 4.90
C THR A 104 8.66 -4.18 5.36
N LYS A 105 9.71 -4.88 4.94
CA LYS A 105 11.08 -4.52 5.27
C LYS A 105 11.43 -3.11 4.75
N SER A 106 11.06 -2.82 3.52
CA SER A 106 11.31 -1.51 2.92
C SER A 106 10.53 -0.41 3.61
N ILE A 107 9.29 -0.68 4.00
CA ILE A 107 8.43 0.25 4.74
C ILE A 107 9.08 0.64 6.07
N ILE A 108 9.54 -0.35 6.82
CA ILE A 108 10.22 -0.12 8.11
C ILE A 108 11.49 0.71 7.89
N GLN A 109 12.31 0.32 6.92
CA GLN A 109 13.57 0.99 6.63
C GLN A 109 13.36 2.43 6.15
N ALA A 110 12.23 2.70 5.49
CA ALA A 110 11.88 4.04 5.02
C ALA A 110 11.51 5.02 6.14
N GLY A 111 11.28 4.53 7.36
CA GLY A 111 10.91 5.37 8.50
C GLY A 111 9.41 5.55 8.69
N ILE A 112 8.61 4.78 7.97
CA ILE A 112 7.14 4.79 8.11
C ILE A 112 6.79 4.15 9.46
N LYS A 113 5.94 4.82 10.25
CA LYS A 113 5.63 4.35 11.60
C LYS A 113 4.43 3.43 11.69
N LYS A 114 3.55 3.43 10.69
CA LYS A 114 2.29 2.71 10.76
C LYS A 114 1.81 2.32 9.37
N VAL A 115 1.23 1.14 9.27
CA VAL A 115 0.55 0.65 8.06
C VAL A 115 -0.90 0.35 8.39
N VAL A 116 -1.82 0.86 7.57
CA VAL A 116 -3.25 0.56 7.65
C VAL A 116 -3.66 -0.06 6.31
N PHE A 117 -4.24 -1.25 6.34
CA PHE A 117 -4.67 -1.93 5.12
C PHE A 117 -6.10 -2.43 5.25
N LYS A 118 -6.75 -2.64 4.11
CA LYS A 118 -8.15 -3.04 4.05
C LYS A 118 -8.31 -4.55 3.91
N ASN A 119 -7.56 -5.15 2.98
CA ASN A 119 -7.69 -6.57 2.65
C ASN A 119 -6.49 -7.34 3.18
N PRO A 120 -6.68 -8.28 4.13
CA PRO A 120 -5.58 -9.11 4.59
C PRO A 120 -5.01 -9.96 3.46
N TYR A 121 -3.69 -10.13 3.47
CA TYR A 121 -2.99 -11.03 2.57
C TYR A 121 -2.15 -11.97 3.43
N PRO A 122 -2.68 -13.13 3.82
CA PRO A 122 -2.02 -14.01 4.76
C PRO A 122 -0.63 -14.43 4.30
N ASN A 123 0.35 -14.18 5.15
CA ASN A 123 1.74 -14.53 4.89
C ASN A 123 2.46 -14.68 6.23
N ASP A 124 2.72 -15.93 6.62
CA ASP A 124 3.34 -16.24 7.90
C ASP A 124 4.73 -15.61 8.04
N VAL A 125 5.46 -15.48 6.94
CA VAL A 125 6.79 -14.87 6.94
C VAL A 125 6.69 -13.39 7.29
N ASN A 126 5.66 -12.72 6.81
CA ASN A 126 5.49 -11.29 7.04
C ASN A 126 5.28 -10.94 8.51
N SER A 127 4.66 -11.82 9.30
CA SER A 127 4.43 -11.56 10.72
C SER A 127 5.74 -11.37 11.49
N PHE A 128 6.83 -11.91 10.97
CA PHE A 128 8.17 -11.72 11.53
C PHE A 128 8.61 -10.25 11.52
N PHE A 129 8.23 -9.54 10.48
CA PHE A 129 8.61 -8.14 10.29
C PHE A 129 7.54 -7.17 10.79
N SER A 130 6.27 -7.48 10.54
CA SER A 130 5.17 -6.57 10.85
C SER A 130 5.02 -6.28 12.34
N LYS A 131 5.52 -7.15 13.21
CA LYS A 131 5.49 -6.92 14.67
C LYS A 131 6.37 -5.74 15.12
N TYR A 132 7.26 -5.25 14.26
CA TYR A 132 8.15 -4.12 14.56
C TYR A 132 7.57 -2.77 14.15
N ILE A 133 6.38 -2.76 13.61
CA ILE A 133 5.71 -1.55 13.12
C ILE A 133 4.24 -1.63 13.52
N ASP A 134 3.59 -0.49 13.70
CA ASP A 134 2.15 -0.45 13.96
C ASP A 134 1.40 -0.94 12.73
N TRP A 135 0.68 -2.04 12.86
CA TRP A 135 0.11 -2.80 11.74
C TRP A 135 -1.37 -3.00 11.98
N VAL A 136 -2.21 -2.33 11.19
CA VAL A 136 -3.65 -2.25 11.43
C VAL A 136 -4.43 -2.73 10.21
N CYS A 137 -5.29 -3.72 10.42
CA CYS A 137 -6.29 -4.10 9.44
C CYS A 137 -7.57 -3.30 9.70
N PHE A 138 -7.96 -2.48 8.73
CA PHE A 138 -9.16 -1.67 8.84
C PHE A 138 -10.40 -2.51 8.56
N ASP A 139 -11.35 -2.50 9.51
CA ASP A 139 -12.60 -3.24 9.39
C ASP A 139 -13.78 -2.28 9.43
N ASN A 140 -14.44 -2.10 8.29
CA ASN A 140 -15.63 -1.27 8.17
C ASN A 140 -16.77 -1.72 9.08
N ASN A 141 -16.85 -3.04 9.37
CA ASN A 141 -17.94 -3.58 10.18
C ASN A 141 -17.83 -3.16 11.65
N LYS A 142 -16.62 -3.06 12.20
CA LYS A 142 -16.40 -2.58 13.57
C LYS A 142 -16.83 -1.14 13.76
N LYS A 143 -16.72 -0.33 12.72
CA LYS A 143 -17.09 1.07 12.77
C LYS A 143 -18.61 1.26 12.84
N LYS A 144 -19.38 0.32 12.25
CA LYS A 144 -20.85 0.37 12.25
C LYS A 144 -21.46 -0.01 13.59
N GLU A 145 -20.71 -0.69 14.44
CA GLU A 145 -21.13 -1.12 15.77
C GLU A 145 -20.91 -0.06 16.84
N LEU A 146 -20.18 0.99 16.53
CA LEU A 146 -19.95 2.12 17.42
C LEU A 146 -20.89 3.27 17.10
#